data_82e6f3b592f367252895c23638c1c2d1
#
_entry.id   82e6f3b592f367252895c23638c1c2d1
#
_cell.length_a   1.000
_cell.length_b   1.000
_cell.length_c   1.000
_cell.angle_alpha   90.00
_cell.angle_beta   90.00
_cell.angle_gamma   90.00
#
_symmetry.space_group_name_H-M   'P 1'
#
loop_
_entity.id
_entity.type
_entity.pdbx_description
1 polymer ?
#
loop_
_entity_poly.entity_id
_entity_poly.type
_entity_poly.pdbx_seq_one_letter_code
_entity_poly.pdbx_strand_id
1 'polypeptide(L)'
;MRRLGLNLTCLSARALHGRPLPQMPDGMYGFEFSGCLTRRALEQILRKIPDGLYELICHPGEDDAETRTRYSHWGYRWAEELEALTAPETRVVLQEQGIVLTSFVRSTRNRCNAVFT
;
A
#
# COMPACT_ATOMS: atom_id res chain seq x y z
N MET A 1 -13.89 -5.12 -10.14
CA MET A 1 -13.39 -5.65 -11.43
C MET A 1 -11.89 -5.46 -11.65
N ARG A 2 -11.26 -4.31 -11.30
CA ARG A 2 -9.80 -4.08 -11.51
C ARG A 2 -8.86 -5.04 -10.76
N ARG A 3 -9.22 -5.47 -9.53
CA ARG A 3 -8.43 -6.43 -8.72
C ARG A 3 -8.28 -7.82 -9.38
N LEU A 4 -9.32 -8.31 -10.03
CA LEU A 4 -9.31 -9.62 -10.70
C LEU A 4 -8.34 -9.64 -11.90
N GLY A 5 -8.26 -8.55 -12.65
CA GLY A 5 -7.37 -8.46 -13.81
C GLY A 5 -5.89 -8.49 -13.42
N LEU A 6 -5.51 -7.74 -12.37
CA LEU A 6 -4.13 -7.70 -11.86
C LEU A 6 -3.68 -9.04 -11.28
N ASN A 7 -4.55 -9.75 -10.55
CA ASN A 7 -4.23 -11.06 -10.01
C ASN A 7 -4.04 -12.11 -11.12
N LEU A 8 -4.84 -12.05 -12.19
CA LEU A 8 -4.70 -12.94 -13.35
C LEU A 8 -3.39 -12.70 -14.12
N THR A 9 -3.00 -11.44 -14.31
CA THR A 9 -1.73 -11.11 -14.98
C THR A 9 -0.52 -11.53 -14.14
N CYS A 10 -0.56 -11.39 -12.83
CA CYS A 10 0.50 -11.87 -11.93
C CYS A 10 0.61 -13.40 -11.94
N LEU A 11 -0.51 -14.13 -11.96
CA LEU A 11 -0.52 -15.59 -12.06
C LEU A 11 0.04 -16.08 -13.40
N SER A 12 -0.31 -15.41 -14.50
CA SER A 12 0.19 -15.73 -15.83
C SER A 12 1.70 -15.47 -15.94
N ALA A 13 2.20 -14.37 -15.39
CA ALA A 13 3.62 -14.07 -15.36
C ALA A 13 4.41 -15.10 -14.55
N ARG A 14 3.86 -15.60 -13.43
CA ARG A 14 4.46 -16.68 -12.63
C ARG A 14 4.57 -17.98 -13.42
N ALA A 15 3.57 -18.33 -14.22
CA ALA A 15 3.55 -19.55 -15.01
C ALA A 15 4.53 -19.52 -16.19
N LEU A 16 4.80 -18.34 -16.76
CA LEU A 16 5.61 -18.17 -17.97
C LEU A 16 7.12 -18.06 -17.72
N HIS A 17 7.56 -17.71 -16.50
CA HIS A 17 8.96 -17.33 -16.33
C HIS A 17 9.94 -18.45 -15.97
N GLY A 18 9.49 -19.65 -15.56
CA GLY A 18 10.38 -20.81 -15.31
C GLY A 18 11.58 -20.57 -14.36
N ARG A 19 11.74 -19.37 -13.79
CA ARG A 19 12.79 -18.96 -12.87
C ARG A 19 12.20 -18.73 -11.47
N PRO A 20 12.96 -18.95 -10.39
CA PRO A 20 12.51 -18.55 -9.07
C PRO A 20 12.25 -17.03 -9.09
N LEU A 21 10.98 -16.66 -8.91
CA LEU A 21 10.58 -15.26 -8.84
C LEU A 21 11.14 -14.64 -7.54
N PRO A 22 11.47 -13.34 -7.55
CA PRO A 22 11.78 -12.63 -6.32
C PRO A 22 10.63 -12.76 -5.34
N GLN A 23 10.91 -12.63 -4.05
CA GLN A 23 9.89 -12.67 -3.02
C GLN A 23 8.84 -11.59 -3.32
N MET A 24 7.62 -12.03 -3.56
CA MET A 24 6.49 -11.15 -3.88
C MET A 24 5.63 -10.98 -2.62
N PRO A 25 5.01 -9.82 -2.42
CA PRO A 25 3.96 -9.66 -1.42
C PRO A 25 2.83 -10.68 -1.62
N ASP A 26 2.20 -11.10 -0.52
CA ASP A 26 1.03 -11.98 -0.55
C ASP A 26 -0.19 -11.28 -1.15
N GLY A 27 -0.20 -9.95 -1.13
CA GLY A 27 -1.21 -9.13 -1.76
C GLY A 27 -0.93 -7.64 -1.64
N MET A 28 -1.87 -6.84 -2.17
CA MET A 28 -1.82 -5.38 -2.10
C MET A 28 -3.15 -4.80 -1.62
N TYR A 29 -3.06 -3.68 -0.93
CA TYR A 29 -4.20 -2.87 -0.47
C TYR A 29 -4.03 -1.42 -0.90
N GLY A 30 -5.11 -0.62 -0.83
CA GLY A 30 -5.08 0.81 -1.12
C GLY A 30 -5.36 1.16 -2.59
N PHE A 31 -5.18 0.25 -3.52
CA PHE A 31 -5.39 0.51 -4.96
C PHE A 31 -6.81 0.99 -5.29
N GLU A 32 -7.81 0.50 -4.57
CA GLU A 32 -9.21 0.92 -4.68
C GLU A 32 -9.47 2.36 -4.25
N PHE A 33 -8.58 2.92 -3.42
CA PHE A 33 -8.66 4.29 -2.89
C PHE A 33 -7.69 5.25 -3.58
N SER A 34 -7.06 4.83 -4.67
CA SER A 34 -5.98 5.55 -5.35
C SER A 34 -6.19 7.06 -5.41
N GLY A 35 -5.35 7.83 -4.74
CA GLY A 35 -5.45 9.28 -4.63
C GLY A 35 -6.51 9.80 -3.65
N CYS A 36 -7.23 8.94 -2.94
CA CYS A 36 -8.29 9.30 -1.99
C CYS A 36 -8.28 8.43 -0.72
N LEU A 37 -7.12 7.90 -0.31
CA LEU A 37 -6.98 7.06 0.87
C LEU A 37 -7.12 7.92 2.13
N THR A 38 -8.29 7.91 2.73
CA THR A 38 -8.55 8.60 3.99
C THR A 38 -7.97 7.82 5.18
N ARG A 39 -7.71 8.50 6.31
CA ARG A 39 -7.27 7.87 7.57
C ARG A 39 -8.22 6.72 7.98
N ARG A 40 -9.54 6.95 7.92
CA ARG A 40 -10.53 5.91 8.26
C ARG A 40 -10.42 4.67 7.38
N ALA A 41 -10.23 4.84 6.08
CA ALA A 41 -10.05 3.73 5.16
C ALA A 41 -8.74 2.98 5.44
N LEU A 42 -7.66 3.71 5.70
CA LEU A 42 -6.37 3.14 6.08
C LEU A 42 -6.46 2.32 7.36
N GLU A 43 -7.05 2.86 8.41
CA GLU A 43 -7.25 2.12 9.69
C GLU A 43 -8.09 0.86 9.49
N GLN A 44 -9.12 0.91 8.66
CA GLN A 44 -9.94 -0.27 8.33
C GLN A 44 -9.15 -1.34 7.58
N ILE A 45 -8.26 -0.94 6.67
CA ILE A 45 -7.34 -1.87 5.99
C ILE A 45 -6.42 -2.51 7.03
N LEU A 46 -5.74 -1.70 7.83
CA LEU A 46 -4.76 -2.18 8.82
C LEU A 46 -5.37 -3.15 9.85
N ARG A 47 -6.61 -2.91 10.26
CA ARG A 47 -7.32 -3.80 11.20
C ARG A 47 -7.83 -5.12 10.59
N LYS A 48 -7.85 -5.23 9.27
CA LYS A 48 -8.38 -6.40 8.54
C LYS A 48 -7.32 -7.14 7.73
N ILE A 49 -6.12 -6.61 7.67
CA ILE A 49 -5.03 -7.23 6.92
C ILE A 49 -4.64 -8.53 7.63
N PRO A 50 -4.64 -9.68 6.96
CA PRO A 50 -4.24 -10.94 7.58
C PRO A 50 -2.73 -11.00 7.77
N ASP A 51 -2.26 -12.02 8.49
CA ASP A 51 -0.83 -12.29 8.63
C ASP A 51 -0.18 -12.52 7.26
N GLY A 52 0.96 -11.90 7.03
CA GLY A 52 1.67 -12.00 5.74
C GLY A 52 2.47 -10.74 5.40
N LEU A 53 2.93 -10.70 4.17
CA LEU A 53 3.65 -9.58 3.58
C LEU A 53 2.76 -8.87 2.57
N TYR A 54 2.44 -7.61 2.81
CA TYR A 54 1.52 -6.85 1.96
C TYR A 54 2.11 -5.53 1.53
N GLU A 55 1.69 -5.06 0.36
CA GLU A 55 2.01 -3.75 -0.17
C GLU A 55 0.80 -2.82 0.02
N LEU A 56 1.05 -1.62 0.54
CA LEU A 56 0.05 -0.55 0.61
C LEU A 56 0.34 0.46 -0.50
N ILE A 57 -0.61 0.63 -1.41
CA ILE A 57 -0.54 1.62 -2.48
C ILE A 57 -1.19 2.90 -1.98
N CYS A 58 -0.42 3.98 -2.02
CA CYS A 58 -0.84 5.32 -1.65
C CYS A 58 -0.09 6.38 -2.47
N HIS A 59 -0.60 7.61 -2.45
CA HIS A 59 -0.08 8.72 -3.24
C HIS A 59 0.05 9.97 -2.35
N PRO A 60 0.84 9.91 -1.26
CA PRO A 60 1.02 11.05 -0.38
C PRO A 60 1.81 12.15 -1.07
N GLY A 61 1.46 13.38 -0.78
CA GLY A 61 2.20 14.54 -1.29
C GLY A 61 1.79 15.80 -0.56
N GLU A 62 2.60 16.84 -0.69
CA GLU A 62 2.27 18.16 -0.18
C GLU A 62 1.28 18.86 -1.13
N ASP A 63 0.40 19.66 -0.54
CA ASP A 63 -0.56 20.47 -1.30
C ASP A 63 0.08 21.82 -1.71
N ASP A 64 1.09 21.77 -2.58
CA ASP A 64 1.75 22.94 -3.10
C ASP A 64 1.11 23.44 -4.41
N ALA A 65 1.48 24.69 -4.79
CA ALA A 65 0.91 25.36 -5.96
C ALA A 65 1.29 24.66 -7.29
N GLU A 66 2.48 24.06 -7.38
CA GLU A 66 2.92 23.34 -8.56
C GLU A 66 2.12 22.07 -8.75
N THR A 67 1.98 21.28 -7.70
CA THR A 67 1.17 20.05 -7.69
C THR A 67 -0.28 20.34 -8.07
N ARG A 68 -0.90 21.37 -7.48
CA ARG A 68 -2.26 21.79 -7.83
C ARG A 68 -2.40 22.20 -9.29
N THR A 69 -1.43 22.95 -9.83
CA THR A 69 -1.50 23.42 -11.21
C THR A 69 -1.31 22.30 -12.21
N ARG A 70 -0.34 21.41 -11.96
CA ARG A 70 0.06 20.37 -12.89
C ARG A 70 -0.84 19.15 -12.88
N TYR A 71 -1.34 18.75 -11.70
CA TYR A 71 -2.00 17.46 -11.48
C TYR A 71 -3.46 17.56 -10.96
N SER A 72 -4.05 18.76 -10.92
CA SER A 72 -5.44 18.96 -10.48
C SER A 72 -6.44 18.05 -11.19
N HIS A 73 -6.20 17.73 -12.44
CA HIS A 73 -7.06 16.86 -13.25
C HIS A 73 -7.08 15.40 -12.82
N TRP A 74 -6.15 14.97 -11.93
CA TRP A 74 -6.17 13.62 -11.36
C TRP A 74 -7.18 13.49 -10.21
N GLY A 75 -7.58 14.60 -9.59
CA GLY A 75 -8.52 14.61 -8.47
C GLY A 75 -7.97 13.96 -7.20
N TYR A 76 -6.67 13.83 -7.09
CA TYR A 76 -6.01 13.20 -5.95
C TYR A 76 -5.94 14.14 -4.75
N ARG A 77 -6.09 13.59 -3.56
CA ARG A 77 -6.04 14.29 -2.27
C ARG A 77 -4.70 14.03 -1.57
N TRP A 78 -3.63 14.50 -2.20
CA TRP A 78 -2.24 14.25 -1.78
C TRP A 78 -2.00 14.49 -0.29
N ALA A 79 -2.43 15.67 0.21
CA ALA A 79 -2.23 16.07 1.59
C ALA A 79 -3.06 15.23 2.57
N GLU A 80 -4.28 14.84 2.21
CA GLU A 80 -5.10 13.95 3.03
C GLU A 80 -4.48 12.55 3.17
N GLU A 81 -3.88 12.02 2.10
CA GLU A 81 -3.17 10.75 2.17
C GLU A 81 -1.88 10.87 3.01
N LEU A 82 -1.16 11.97 2.88
CA LEU A 82 0.02 12.24 3.70
C LEU A 82 -0.35 12.33 5.19
N GLU A 83 -1.42 13.08 5.52
CA GLU A 83 -1.96 13.18 6.87
C GLU A 83 -2.37 11.79 7.41
N ALA A 84 -3.10 11.01 6.62
CA ALA A 84 -3.53 9.68 7.01
C ALA A 84 -2.35 8.76 7.36
N LEU A 85 -1.27 8.81 6.59
CA LEU A 85 -0.07 7.98 6.79
C LEU A 85 0.76 8.44 7.99
N THR A 86 0.77 9.74 8.29
CA THR A 86 1.60 10.34 9.36
C THR A 86 0.84 10.54 10.67
N ALA A 87 -0.48 10.32 10.69
CA ALA A 87 -1.31 10.49 11.87
C ALA A 87 -0.84 9.61 13.05
N PRO A 88 -0.79 10.15 14.27
CA PRO A 88 -0.46 9.37 15.47
C PRO A 88 -1.37 8.16 15.67
N GLU A 89 -2.65 8.29 15.34
CA GLU A 89 -3.66 7.22 15.43
C GLU A 89 -3.33 6.04 14.51
N THR A 90 -2.83 6.32 13.31
CA THR A 90 -2.37 5.27 12.39
C THR A 90 -1.23 4.47 12.99
N ARG A 91 -0.30 5.14 13.68
CA ARG A 91 0.80 4.47 14.39
C ARG A 91 0.29 3.59 15.53
N VAL A 92 -0.71 4.04 16.27
CA VAL A 92 -1.35 3.24 17.31
C VAL A 92 -1.96 1.97 16.73
N VAL A 93 -2.69 2.09 15.62
CA VAL A 93 -3.29 0.92 14.94
C VAL A 93 -2.22 -0.07 14.48
N LEU A 94 -1.11 0.39 13.90
CA LEU A 94 0.00 -0.46 13.50
C LEU A 94 0.54 -1.26 14.70
N GLN A 95 0.73 -0.61 15.85
CA GLN A 95 1.21 -1.24 17.07
C GLN A 95 0.19 -2.26 17.63
N GLU A 96 -1.09 -1.88 17.71
CA GLU A 96 -2.17 -2.76 18.17
C GLU A 96 -2.30 -4.04 17.33
N GLN A 97 -2.08 -3.93 16.02
CA GLN A 97 -2.16 -5.06 15.08
C GLN A 97 -0.82 -5.80 14.92
N GLY A 98 0.26 -5.39 15.60
CA GLY A 98 1.57 -6.00 15.46
C GLY A 98 2.18 -5.85 14.06
N ILE A 99 1.75 -4.84 13.29
CA ILE A 99 2.21 -4.61 11.92
C ILE A 99 3.57 -3.93 11.94
N VAL A 100 4.53 -4.51 11.23
CA VAL A 100 5.88 -3.96 11.07
C VAL A 100 6.03 -3.39 9.66
N LEU A 101 6.34 -2.10 9.59
CA LEU A 101 6.68 -1.46 8.31
C LEU A 101 8.07 -1.92 7.86
N THR A 102 8.18 -2.28 6.58
CA THR A 102 9.42 -2.75 5.99
C THR A 102 9.63 -2.17 4.59
N SER A 103 10.75 -2.50 3.98
CA SER A 103 11.05 -2.18 2.58
C SER A 103 11.48 -3.42 1.82
N PHE A 104 11.47 -3.38 0.49
CA PHE A 104 11.91 -4.49 -0.34
C PHE A 104 13.32 -5.01 0.01
N VAL A 105 14.22 -4.13 0.42
CA VAL A 105 15.59 -4.49 0.82
C VAL A 105 15.62 -5.26 2.14
N ARG A 106 14.71 -4.98 3.07
CA ARG A 106 14.65 -5.63 4.39
C ARG A 106 13.83 -6.90 4.39
N SER A 107 12.82 -7.01 3.54
CA SER A 107 11.92 -8.17 3.52
C SER A 107 12.60 -9.46 3.08
N THR A 108 13.71 -9.38 2.33
CA THR A 108 14.50 -10.55 1.94
C THR A 108 15.16 -11.27 3.10
N ARG A 109 15.17 -10.68 4.30
CA ARG A 109 15.87 -11.23 5.48
C ARG A 109 14.98 -11.83 6.57
N ASN A 110 13.72 -11.45 6.68
CA ASN A 110 12.84 -11.93 7.77
C ASN A 110 11.40 -12.12 7.31
N ARG A 111 10.89 -13.32 7.48
CA ARG A 111 9.44 -13.61 7.38
C ARG A 111 8.76 -13.13 8.68
N CYS A 112 8.43 -11.86 8.76
CA CYS A 112 7.55 -11.33 9.79
C CYS A 112 6.49 -10.50 9.10
N ASN A 113 5.31 -10.40 9.70
CA ASN A 113 4.20 -9.57 9.21
C ASN A 113 4.71 -8.17 8.88
N ALA A 114 4.72 -7.81 7.61
CA ALA A 114 5.31 -6.55 7.17
C ALA A 114 4.46 -5.91 6.06
N VAL A 115 4.26 -4.61 6.18
CA VAL A 115 3.61 -3.78 5.16
C VAL A 115 4.65 -2.87 4.53
N PHE A 116 4.69 -2.84 3.21
CA PHE A 116 5.51 -1.91 2.45
C PHE A 116 4.73 -0.61 2.19
N THR A 117 5.39 0.50 2.38
CA THR A 117 4.95 1.83 1.94
C THR A 117 5.90 2.37 0.89
#